data_fd47b4974f64490f043cbafc6c82445e
#
_entry.id   fd47b4974f64490f043cbafc6c82445e
#
_cell.length_a   1.000
_cell.length_b   1.000
_cell.length_c   1.000
_cell.angle_alpha   90.00
_cell.angle_beta   90.00
_cell.angle_gamma   90.00
#
_symmetry.space_group_name_H-M   'P 1'
#
loop_
_entity.id
_entity.type
_entity.pdbx_description
1 polymer ?
#
loop_
_entity_poly.entity_id
_entity_poly.type
_entity_poly.pdbx_seq_one_letter_code
_entity_poly.pdbx_strand_id
1 'polypeptide(L)'
;YFIFNDKTEDIQSLEKEKYKATHDRLTGLYNKDQFYVETYKILHRNADVPYCMLCSNIRDFKFVNELFGIEKGNEVLVKQAEIMKEYASDDIIAARINSDRFAMLIPKKSFSVDMILSIIHRMQDYFKDSSFHLHIFTGVYDISDLEEPVSIMCDKANLASETIKNEYKSNIAYYTERLFESSIEERR
;
A
#
# COMPACT_ATOMS: atom_id res chain seq x y z
N TYR A 1 -37.09 28.24 5.56
CA TYR A 1 -35.86 27.97 6.36
C TYR A 1 -35.59 26.48 6.56
N PHE A 2 -36.60 25.59 6.60
CA PHE A 2 -36.45 24.15 6.83
C PHE A 2 -35.93 23.36 5.60
N ILE A 3 -36.14 23.82 4.37
CA ILE A 3 -35.80 23.10 3.13
C ILE A 3 -34.27 23.12 2.85
N PHE A 4 -33.54 24.12 3.32
CA PHE A 4 -32.07 24.21 3.11
C PHE A 4 -31.24 23.32 4.03
N ASN A 5 -31.74 23.04 5.24
CA ASN A 5 -31.03 22.15 6.20
C ASN A 5 -31.09 20.67 5.76
N ASP A 6 -32.23 20.25 5.22
CA ASP A 6 -32.46 18.85 4.80
C ASP A 6 -31.54 18.46 3.64
N LYS A 7 -31.38 19.31 2.63
CA LYS A 7 -30.46 19.04 1.51
C LYS A 7 -28.97 19.00 1.91
N THR A 8 -28.57 19.75 2.91
CA THR A 8 -27.18 19.78 3.38
C THR A 8 -26.85 18.51 4.17
N GLU A 9 -27.78 18.03 5.00
CA GLU A 9 -27.65 16.77 5.73
C GLU A 9 -27.64 15.57 4.78
N ASP A 10 -28.47 15.56 3.75
CA ASP A 10 -28.50 14.52 2.72
C ASP A 10 -27.19 14.47 1.93
N ILE A 11 -26.63 15.61 1.54
CA ILE A 11 -25.34 15.69 0.83
C ILE A 11 -24.20 15.18 1.71
N GLN A 12 -24.14 15.60 2.96
CA GLN A 12 -23.11 15.14 3.91
C GLN A 12 -23.22 13.64 4.21
N SER A 13 -24.45 13.13 4.31
CA SER A 13 -24.68 11.69 4.49
C SER A 13 -24.20 10.90 3.28
N LEU A 14 -24.51 11.36 2.07
CA LEU A 14 -24.08 10.72 0.82
C LEU A 14 -22.55 10.74 0.66
N GLU A 15 -21.90 11.86 0.96
CA GLU A 15 -20.43 11.98 0.93
C GLU A 15 -19.79 11.03 1.94
N LYS A 16 -20.33 10.92 3.14
CA LYS A 16 -19.85 9.99 4.17
C LYS A 16 -20.02 8.52 3.76
N GLU A 17 -21.13 8.18 3.12
CA GLU A 17 -21.35 6.84 2.59
C GLU A 17 -20.38 6.52 1.44
N LYS A 18 -20.18 7.46 0.52
CA LYS A 18 -19.22 7.34 -0.57
C LYS A 18 -17.78 7.17 -0.03
N TYR A 19 -17.40 7.95 0.98
CA TYR A 19 -16.09 7.81 1.62
C TYR A 19 -15.91 6.43 2.24
N LYS A 20 -16.91 5.91 2.95
CA LYS A 20 -16.87 4.56 3.54
C LYS A 20 -16.79 3.45 2.49
N ALA A 21 -17.39 3.66 1.32
CA ALA A 21 -17.35 2.69 0.23
C ALA A 21 -16.00 2.67 -0.50
N THR A 22 -15.22 3.76 -0.44
CA THR A 22 -13.99 3.95 -1.21
C THR A 22 -12.71 3.90 -0.37
N HIS A 23 -12.81 3.98 0.97
CA HIS A 23 -11.66 4.06 1.86
C HIS A 23 -11.68 2.94 2.91
N ASP A 24 -10.49 2.53 3.34
CA ASP A 24 -10.30 1.65 4.49
C ASP A 24 -10.66 2.40 5.78
N ARG A 25 -11.54 1.80 6.59
CA ARG A 25 -12.10 2.46 7.78
C ARG A 25 -11.08 2.73 8.88
N LEU A 26 -10.04 1.92 8.97
CA LEU A 26 -9.02 2.07 9.99
C LEU A 26 -8.00 3.14 9.60
N THR A 27 -7.52 3.08 8.37
CA THR A 27 -6.37 3.88 7.93
C THR A 27 -6.75 5.15 7.17
N GLY A 28 -7.96 5.18 6.58
CA GLY A 28 -8.41 6.29 5.74
C GLY A 28 -7.64 6.42 4.41
N LEU A 29 -6.88 5.39 4.02
CA LEU A 29 -6.38 5.24 2.65
C LEU A 29 -7.47 4.67 1.75
N TYR A 30 -7.26 4.68 0.43
CA TYR A 30 -8.16 3.91 -0.44
C TYR A 30 -8.24 2.46 0.02
N ASN A 31 -9.43 1.88 -0.09
CA ASN A 31 -9.56 0.44 -0.03
C ASN A 31 -9.07 -0.18 -1.36
N LYS A 32 -8.97 -1.50 -1.39
CA LYS A 32 -8.50 -2.26 -2.54
C LYS A 32 -9.23 -1.89 -3.84
N ASP A 33 -10.57 -1.89 -3.80
CA ASP A 33 -11.39 -1.71 -5.00
C ASP A 33 -11.24 -0.30 -5.58
N GLN A 34 -11.27 0.72 -4.73
CA GLN A 34 -11.07 2.10 -5.15
C GLN A 34 -9.65 2.34 -5.65
N PHE A 35 -8.65 1.74 -5.03
CA PHE A 35 -7.27 1.82 -5.49
C PHE A 35 -7.11 1.27 -6.91
N TYR A 36 -7.74 0.15 -7.23
CA TYR A 36 -7.70 -0.42 -8.57
C TYR A 36 -8.33 0.51 -9.61
N VAL A 37 -9.48 1.08 -9.26
CA VAL A 37 -10.17 2.04 -10.14
C VAL A 37 -9.32 3.29 -10.39
N GLU A 38 -8.77 3.89 -9.34
CA GLU A 38 -7.96 5.10 -9.46
C GLU A 38 -6.62 4.84 -10.15
N THR A 39 -5.98 3.71 -9.87
CA THR A 39 -4.76 3.29 -10.59
C THR A 39 -5.01 3.20 -12.09
N TYR A 40 -6.07 2.51 -12.51
CA TYR A 40 -6.43 2.41 -13.92
C TYR A 40 -6.62 3.79 -14.56
N LYS A 41 -7.36 4.68 -13.91
CA LYS A 41 -7.59 6.04 -14.41
C LYS A 41 -6.31 6.85 -14.54
N ILE A 42 -5.42 6.78 -13.53
CA ILE A 42 -4.14 7.52 -13.53
C ILE A 42 -3.26 7.03 -14.66
N LEU A 43 -3.10 5.72 -14.82
CA LEU A 43 -2.26 5.12 -15.85
C LEU A 43 -2.72 5.51 -17.26
N HIS A 44 -4.04 5.48 -17.52
CA HIS A 44 -4.59 5.81 -18.84
C HIS A 44 -4.63 7.32 -19.12
N ARG A 45 -4.79 8.16 -18.07
CA ARG A 45 -4.69 9.61 -18.19
C ARG A 45 -3.27 10.05 -18.52
N ASN A 46 -2.27 9.34 -18.02
CA ASN A 46 -0.85 9.66 -18.12
C ASN A 46 -0.08 8.55 -18.85
N ALA A 47 -0.58 8.08 -19.99
CA ALA A 47 -0.06 6.90 -20.68
C ALA A 47 1.43 6.98 -21.08
N ASP A 48 1.95 8.20 -21.26
CA ASP A 48 3.37 8.45 -21.59
C ASP A 48 4.28 8.52 -20.36
N VAL A 49 3.72 8.45 -19.15
CA VAL A 49 4.49 8.53 -17.90
C VAL A 49 4.73 7.11 -17.37
N PRO A 50 5.98 6.69 -17.18
CA PRO A 50 6.26 5.39 -16.55
C PRO A 50 5.94 5.43 -15.06
N TYR A 51 5.30 4.36 -14.58
CA TYR A 51 4.90 4.17 -13.18
C TYR A 51 5.49 2.91 -12.57
N CYS A 52 5.60 2.91 -11.24
CA CYS A 52 5.90 1.74 -10.42
C CYS A 52 4.70 1.41 -9.53
N MET A 53 4.40 0.11 -9.41
CA MET A 53 3.53 -0.43 -8.38
C MET A 53 4.39 -0.91 -7.22
N LEU A 54 4.09 -0.44 -6.01
CA LEU A 54 4.73 -0.88 -4.79
C LEU A 54 3.73 -1.66 -3.95
N CYS A 55 4.16 -2.79 -3.41
CA CYS A 55 3.40 -3.51 -2.38
C CYS A 55 4.31 -3.74 -1.18
N SER A 56 3.83 -3.37 0.00
CA SER A 56 4.53 -3.57 1.27
C SER A 56 3.70 -4.38 2.25
N ASN A 57 4.39 -5.16 3.07
CA ASN A 57 3.79 -5.87 4.18
C ASN A 57 4.68 -5.77 5.43
N ILE A 58 4.06 -5.95 6.59
CA ILE A 58 4.75 -6.03 7.88
C ILE A 58 5.01 -7.50 8.18
N ARG A 59 6.28 -7.85 8.30
CA ARG A 59 6.67 -9.23 8.62
C ARG A 59 6.10 -9.63 9.98
N ASP A 60 5.50 -10.83 9.99
CA ASP A 60 5.01 -11.44 11.23
C ASP A 60 4.04 -10.54 12.03
N PHE A 61 3.22 -9.72 11.32
CA PHE A 61 2.28 -8.78 11.93
C PHE A 61 1.33 -9.47 12.93
N LYS A 62 1.05 -10.75 12.72
CA LYS A 62 0.29 -11.56 13.68
C LYS A 62 0.92 -11.55 15.08
N PHE A 63 2.26 -11.64 15.16
CA PHE A 63 2.96 -11.58 16.45
C PHE A 63 2.89 -10.19 17.09
N VAL A 64 2.82 -9.12 16.30
CA VAL A 64 2.55 -7.78 16.85
C VAL A 64 1.22 -7.77 17.60
N ASN A 65 0.17 -8.34 16.98
CA ASN A 65 -1.14 -8.44 17.62
C ASN A 65 -1.16 -9.38 18.84
N GLU A 66 -0.43 -10.50 18.77
CA GLU A 66 -0.36 -11.46 19.87
C GLU A 66 0.42 -10.94 21.08
N LEU A 67 1.52 -10.22 20.85
CA LEU A 67 2.41 -9.71 21.92
C LEU A 67 1.92 -8.38 22.52
N PHE A 68 1.38 -7.50 21.70
CA PHE A 68 1.06 -6.11 22.10
C PHE A 68 -0.43 -5.79 22.03
N GLY A 69 -1.26 -6.72 21.56
CA GLY A 69 -2.70 -6.54 21.40
C GLY A 69 -3.10 -5.91 20.05
N ILE A 70 -4.36 -6.13 19.69
CA ILE A 70 -4.95 -5.67 18.42
C ILE A 70 -4.93 -4.14 18.31
N GLU A 71 -5.13 -3.43 19.42
CA GLU A 71 -5.10 -1.96 19.44
C GLU A 71 -3.73 -1.43 19.01
N LYS A 72 -2.66 -2.03 19.53
CA LYS A 72 -1.30 -1.66 19.13
C LYS A 72 -0.99 -2.01 17.67
N GLY A 73 -1.47 -3.15 17.19
CA GLY A 73 -1.40 -3.48 15.78
C GLY A 73 -2.14 -2.45 14.90
N ASN A 74 -3.32 -2.02 15.32
CA ASN A 74 -4.07 -0.98 14.61
C ASN A 74 -3.31 0.37 14.59
N GLU A 75 -2.68 0.78 15.70
CA GLU A 75 -1.83 1.98 15.74
C GLU A 75 -0.68 1.90 14.73
N VAL A 76 -0.03 0.74 14.61
CA VAL A 76 1.04 0.51 13.62
C VAL A 76 0.52 0.69 12.20
N LEU A 77 -0.64 0.12 11.87
CA LEU A 77 -1.24 0.27 10.55
C LEU A 77 -1.64 1.71 10.24
N VAL A 78 -2.22 2.41 11.22
CA VAL A 78 -2.57 3.83 11.09
C VAL A 78 -1.31 4.67 10.88
N LYS A 79 -0.25 4.40 11.64
CA LYS A 79 1.02 5.11 11.50
C LYS A 79 1.65 4.93 10.12
N GLN A 80 1.64 3.72 9.58
CA GLN A 80 2.11 3.48 8.21
C GLN A 80 1.30 4.27 7.19
N ALA A 81 -0.02 4.28 7.33
CA ALA A 81 -0.90 5.03 6.45
C ALA A 81 -0.67 6.55 6.53
N GLU A 82 -0.45 7.10 7.73
CA GLU A 82 -0.11 8.53 7.92
C GLU A 82 1.15 8.89 7.15
N ILE A 83 2.21 8.09 7.28
CA ILE A 83 3.47 8.31 6.59
C ILE A 83 3.28 8.23 5.07
N MET A 84 2.52 7.24 4.57
CA MET A 84 2.25 7.09 3.15
C MET A 84 1.44 8.26 2.58
N LYS A 85 0.49 8.82 3.34
CA LYS A 85 -0.32 9.99 2.94
C LYS A 85 0.52 11.24 2.69
N GLU A 86 1.66 11.39 3.33
CA GLU A 86 2.55 12.54 3.12
C GLU A 86 3.14 12.58 1.70
N TYR A 87 3.21 11.43 1.03
CA TYR A 87 3.65 11.31 -0.36
C TYR A 87 2.52 11.42 -1.38
N ALA A 88 1.26 11.43 -0.92
CA ALA A 88 0.10 11.44 -1.82
C ALA A 88 0.01 12.72 -2.65
N SER A 89 -0.37 12.57 -3.91
CA SER A 89 -0.62 13.66 -4.87
C SER A 89 -1.64 13.17 -5.90
N ASP A 90 -1.92 13.98 -6.92
CA ASP A 90 -2.81 13.60 -8.02
C ASP A 90 -2.32 12.36 -8.79
N ASP A 91 -1.02 12.10 -8.78
CA ASP A 91 -0.37 11.00 -9.50
C ASP A 91 0.25 9.94 -8.56
N ILE A 92 0.22 10.16 -7.25
CA ILE A 92 0.70 9.22 -6.23
C ILE A 92 -0.44 8.89 -5.30
N ILE A 93 -0.88 7.64 -5.33
CA ILE A 93 -1.97 7.16 -4.49
C ILE A 93 -1.54 5.96 -3.67
N ALA A 94 -2.14 5.81 -2.51
CA ALA A 94 -1.88 4.72 -1.59
C ALA A 94 -3.17 4.05 -1.12
N ALA A 95 -3.07 2.76 -0.81
CA ALA A 95 -4.19 1.96 -0.33
C ALA A 95 -3.76 0.94 0.71
N ARG A 96 -4.72 0.54 1.53
CA ARG A 96 -4.64 -0.70 2.29
C ARG A 96 -5.39 -1.79 1.55
N ILE A 97 -4.67 -2.80 1.09
CA ILE A 97 -5.23 -3.88 0.26
C ILE A 97 -5.96 -4.90 1.13
N ASN A 98 -5.31 -5.33 2.20
CA ASN A 98 -5.89 -6.19 3.25
C ASN A 98 -4.93 -6.26 4.45
N SER A 99 -5.40 -6.69 5.62
CA SER A 99 -4.61 -6.92 6.83
C SER A 99 -3.46 -5.89 7.01
N ASP A 100 -2.22 -6.30 6.81
CA ASP A 100 -0.98 -5.52 6.90
C ASP A 100 -0.35 -5.22 5.53
N ARG A 101 -1.11 -5.42 4.44
CA ARG A 101 -0.66 -5.17 3.07
C ARG A 101 -1.11 -3.81 2.57
N PHE A 102 -0.15 -3.03 2.15
CA PHE A 102 -0.35 -1.71 1.55
C PHE A 102 0.17 -1.69 0.12
N ALA A 103 -0.43 -0.84 -0.70
CA ALA A 103 0.03 -0.60 -2.07
C ALA A 103 0.18 0.89 -2.33
N MET A 104 1.10 1.26 -3.22
CA MET A 104 1.24 2.61 -3.76
C MET A 104 1.47 2.56 -5.26
N LEU A 105 0.83 3.48 -5.99
CA LEU A 105 1.16 3.79 -7.37
C LEU A 105 2.01 5.07 -7.37
N ILE A 106 3.17 5.05 -8.02
CA ILE A 106 4.11 6.17 -8.03
C ILE A 106 4.70 6.35 -9.43
N PRO A 107 4.71 7.59 -9.98
CA PRO A 107 5.49 7.87 -11.18
C PRO A 107 6.96 7.52 -10.97
N LYS A 108 7.58 6.85 -11.94
CA LYS A 108 8.97 6.37 -11.81
C LYS A 108 9.97 7.51 -11.52
N LYS A 109 9.72 8.71 -12.03
CA LYS A 109 10.53 9.92 -11.73
C LYS A 109 10.47 10.37 -10.27
N SER A 110 9.39 10.03 -9.56
CA SER A 110 9.17 10.39 -8.13
C SER A 110 9.55 9.26 -7.18
N PHE A 111 9.84 8.08 -7.71
CA PHE A 111 10.26 6.92 -6.95
C PHE A 111 11.75 7.01 -6.61
N SER A 112 12.09 6.70 -5.36
CA SER A 112 13.48 6.45 -4.94
C SER A 112 13.53 5.40 -3.85
N VAL A 113 14.64 4.69 -3.77
CA VAL A 113 14.90 3.74 -2.68
C VAL A 113 14.93 4.46 -1.34
N ASP A 114 15.49 5.67 -1.29
CA ASP A 114 15.56 6.49 -0.06
C ASP A 114 14.17 6.85 0.48
N MET A 115 13.20 7.07 -0.40
CA MET A 115 11.80 7.29 0.01
C MET A 115 11.25 6.08 0.78
N ILE A 116 11.46 4.87 0.25
CA ILE A 116 11.00 3.64 0.90
C ILE A 116 11.74 3.40 2.21
N LEU A 117 13.06 3.59 2.22
CA LEU A 117 13.86 3.45 3.44
C LEU A 117 13.43 4.48 4.50
N SER A 118 13.08 5.70 4.10
CA SER A 118 12.54 6.71 5.01
C SER A 118 11.22 6.25 5.66
N ILE A 119 10.31 5.68 4.87
CA ILE A 119 9.05 5.11 5.41
C ILE A 119 9.38 4.01 6.43
N ILE A 120 10.25 3.08 6.08
CA ILE A 120 10.64 1.96 6.94
C ILE A 120 11.29 2.45 8.24
N HIS A 121 12.26 3.35 8.17
CA HIS A 121 12.95 3.89 9.34
C HIS A 121 11.99 4.62 10.29
N ARG A 122 11.08 5.44 9.75
CA ARG A 122 10.08 6.14 10.55
C ARG A 122 9.12 5.17 11.25
N MET A 123 8.79 4.05 10.62
CA MET A 123 7.99 3.00 11.25
C MET A 123 8.77 2.29 12.35
N GLN A 124 10.05 1.99 12.12
CA GLN A 124 10.93 1.37 13.12
C GLN A 124 11.16 2.31 14.32
N ASP A 125 11.36 3.60 14.07
CA ASP A 125 11.49 4.62 15.13
C ASP A 125 10.21 4.77 15.97
N TYR A 126 9.05 4.68 15.34
CA TYR A 126 7.76 4.68 16.05
C TYR A 126 7.65 3.49 17.01
N PHE A 127 8.25 2.34 16.65
CA PHE A 127 8.13 1.09 17.41
C PHE A 127 9.36 0.73 18.25
N LYS A 128 10.36 1.62 18.33
CA LYS A 128 11.69 1.30 18.90
C LYS A 128 11.72 1.02 20.39
N ASP A 129 10.72 1.46 21.15
CA ASP A 129 10.64 1.22 22.61
C ASP A 129 10.14 -0.18 22.96
N SER A 130 9.80 -0.99 21.96
CA SER A 130 9.41 -2.38 22.13
C SER A 130 10.62 -3.31 21.99
N SER A 131 10.56 -4.45 22.66
CA SER A 131 11.54 -5.54 22.46
C SER A 131 11.42 -6.23 21.10
N PHE A 132 10.45 -5.83 20.30
CA PHE A 132 10.14 -6.37 18.99
C PHE A 132 10.61 -5.40 17.89
N HIS A 133 11.37 -5.91 16.92
CA HIS A 133 11.81 -5.14 15.77
C HIS A 133 10.82 -5.28 14.63
N LEU A 134 10.23 -4.17 14.21
CA LEU A 134 9.30 -4.13 13.09
C LEU A 134 10.07 -4.27 11.77
N HIS A 135 9.75 -5.28 10.99
CA HIS A 135 10.31 -5.51 9.66
C HIS A 135 9.24 -5.26 8.60
N ILE A 136 9.51 -4.33 7.69
CA ILE A 136 8.64 -4.02 6.56
C ILE A 136 9.36 -4.39 5.28
N PHE A 137 8.70 -5.16 4.45
CA PHE A 137 9.20 -5.55 3.12
C PHE A 137 8.40 -4.86 2.05
N THR A 138 9.09 -4.38 1.03
CA THR A 138 8.48 -3.70 -0.11
C THR A 138 8.94 -4.34 -1.41
N GLY A 139 7.98 -4.81 -2.19
CA GLY A 139 8.20 -5.24 -3.55
C GLY A 139 7.85 -4.13 -4.52
N VAL A 140 8.61 -4.03 -5.59
CA VAL A 140 8.47 -3.01 -6.63
C VAL A 140 8.28 -3.70 -7.97
N TYR A 141 7.24 -3.30 -8.70
CA TYR A 141 7.00 -3.70 -10.08
C TYR A 141 7.02 -2.47 -10.98
N ASP A 142 7.94 -2.41 -11.93
CA ASP A 142 7.95 -1.42 -13.00
C ASP A 142 6.83 -1.78 -14.00
N ILE A 143 5.79 -0.95 -14.10
CA ILE A 143 4.63 -1.22 -14.95
C ILE A 143 5.07 -1.08 -16.42
N SER A 144 4.95 -2.16 -17.18
CA SER A 144 5.34 -2.24 -18.58
C SER A 144 4.16 -2.37 -19.55
N ASP A 145 3.01 -2.81 -19.05
CA ASP A 145 1.78 -2.98 -19.81
C ASP A 145 0.63 -2.28 -19.09
N LEU A 146 0.06 -1.25 -19.71
CA LEU A 146 -1.04 -0.47 -19.14
C LEU A 146 -2.39 -1.20 -19.18
N GLU A 147 -2.51 -2.20 -20.05
CA GLU A 147 -3.70 -3.05 -20.20
C GLU A 147 -3.70 -4.23 -19.21
N GLU A 148 -2.59 -4.47 -18.53
CA GLU A 148 -2.52 -5.49 -17.50
C GLU A 148 -3.46 -5.13 -16.34
N PRO A 149 -4.27 -6.09 -15.81
CA PRO A 149 -5.12 -5.85 -14.66
C PRO A 149 -4.32 -5.34 -13.45
N VAL A 150 -4.82 -4.30 -12.78
CA VAL A 150 -4.13 -3.71 -11.61
C VAL A 150 -3.91 -4.74 -10.50
N SER A 151 -4.79 -5.73 -10.37
CA SER A 151 -4.60 -6.85 -9.45
C SER A 151 -3.33 -7.64 -9.74
N ILE A 152 -3.02 -7.88 -11.01
CA ILE A 152 -1.80 -8.57 -11.43
C ILE A 152 -0.55 -7.72 -11.17
N MET A 153 -0.64 -6.38 -11.41
CA MET A 153 0.45 -5.46 -11.06
C MET A 153 0.78 -5.52 -9.57
N CYS A 154 -0.26 -5.54 -8.71
CA CYS A 154 -0.10 -5.72 -7.26
C CYS A 154 0.47 -7.09 -6.90
N ASP A 155 0.01 -8.16 -7.54
CA ASP A 155 0.50 -9.52 -7.29
C ASP A 155 1.98 -9.66 -7.67
N LYS A 156 2.42 -9.06 -8.77
CA LYS A 156 3.84 -9.01 -9.18
C LYS A 156 4.70 -8.27 -8.16
N ALA A 157 4.26 -7.08 -7.71
CA ALA A 157 4.96 -6.36 -6.66
C ALA A 157 4.99 -7.15 -5.34
N ASN A 158 3.88 -7.78 -4.95
CA ASN A 158 3.82 -8.60 -3.75
C ASN A 158 4.74 -9.83 -3.84
N LEU A 159 4.78 -10.51 -4.99
CA LEU A 159 5.68 -11.64 -5.21
C LEU A 159 7.15 -11.23 -4.98
N ALA A 160 7.56 -10.06 -5.49
CA ALA A 160 8.89 -9.53 -5.22
C ALA A 160 9.15 -9.34 -3.72
N SER A 161 8.18 -8.80 -2.96
CA SER A 161 8.34 -8.63 -1.51
C SER A 161 8.49 -9.97 -0.76
N GLU A 162 7.86 -11.02 -1.26
CA GLU A 162 7.92 -12.36 -0.65
C GLU A 162 9.31 -13.01 -0.76
N THR A 163 10.11 -12.65 -1.78
CA THR A 163 11.47 -13.17 -1.94
C THR A 163 12.43 -12.68 -0.86
N ILE A 164 12.16 -11.52 -0.24
CA ILE A 164 13.01 -10.94 0.81
C ILE A 164 12.91 -11.72 2.12
N LYS A 165 11.86 -12.50 2.32
CA LYS A 165 11.59 -13.20 3.60
C LYS A 165 12.74 -14.05 4.09
N ASN A 166 13.61 -14.49 3.20
CA ASN A 166 14.76 -15.36 3.49
C ASN A 166 16.11 -14.61 3.56
N GLU A 167 16.14 -13.32 3.21
CA GLU A 167 17.38 -12.54 3.18
C GLU A 167 17.30 -11.37 4.18
N TYR A 168 18.04 -11.46 5.28
CA TYR A 168 18.11 -10.41 6.32
C TYR A 168 18.80 -9.10 5.85
N LYS A 169 19.17 -8.99 4.56
CA LYS A 169 20.02 -7.91 4.05
C LYS A 169 19.29 -6.80 3.30
N SER A 170 18.04 -7.01 2.87
CA SER A 170 17.30 -6.01 2.08
C SER A 170 15.85 -5.91 2.53
N ASN A 171 15.30 -4.71 2.50
CA ASN A 171 13.89 -4.45 2.75
C ASN A 171 13.11 -4.21 1.45
N ILE A 172 13.79 -4.23 0.30
CA ILE A 172 13.22 -3.90 -1.01
C ILE A 172 13.65 -4.94 -2.03
N ALA A 173 12.71 -5.43 -2.82
CA ALA A 173 12.99 -6.29 -3.96
C ALA A 173 12.21 -5.83 -5.19
N TYR A 174 12.77 -6.07 -6.37
CA TYR A 174 12.15 -5.75 -7.65
C TYR A 174 11.61 -7.01 -8.31
N TYR A 175 10.41 -6.90 -8.89
CA TYR A 175 9.86 -7.98 -9.69
C TYR A 175 10.69 -8.17 -10.96
N THR A 176 10.95 -9.43 -11.29
CA THR A 176 11.50 -9.86 -12.58
C THR A 176 10.75 -11.12 -13.05
N GLU A 177 10.66 -11.34 -14.34
CA GLU A 177 10.04 -12.57 -14.89
C GLU A 177 10.69 -13.85 -14.35
N ARG A 178 12.01 -13.81 -14.10
CA ARG A 178 12.75 -14.92 -13.47
C ARG A 178 12.26 -15.26 -12.06
N LEU A 179 11.82 -14.26 -11.28
CA LEU A 179 11.24 -14.51 -9.96
C LEU A 179 9.92 -15.28 -10.08
N PHE A 180 9.12 -14.95 -11.07
CA PHE A 180 7.87 -15.67 -11.32
C PHE A 180 8.12 -17.13 -11.70
N GLU A 181 9.07 -17.40 -12.62
CA GLU A 181 9.45 -18.74 -13.03
C GLU A 181 9.96 -19.57 -11.82
N SER A 182 10.86 -19.01 -11.01
CA SER A 182 11.37 -19.66 -9.80
C SER A 182 10.27 -20.00 -8.81
N SER A 183 9.30 -19.10 -8.62
CA SER A 183 8.16 -19.31 -7.71
C SER A 183 7.22 -20.44 -8.15
N ILE A 184 7.13 -20.70 -9.43
CA ILE A 184 6.37 -21.83 -9.99
C ILE A 184 7.13 -23.14 -9.76
N GLU A 185 8.45 -23.14 -9.95
CA GLU A 185 9.27 -24.33 -9.76
C GLU A 185 9.29 -24.80 -8.31
N GLU A 186 9.35 -23.89 -7.34
CA GLU A 186 9.31 -24.21 -5.90
C GLU A 186 7.96 -24.81 -5.43
N ARG A 187 6.89 -24.60 -6.20
CA ARG A 187 5.54 -25.11 -5.88
C ARG A 187 5.20 -26.43 -6.56
N ARG A 188 6.09 -26.97 -7.40
CA ARG A 188 5.98 -28.27 -8.05
C ARG A 188 6.72 -29.37 -7.29
#